data_8bc72a5122ff2385413211e5a8d30c19
#
_entry.id   8bc72a5122ff2385413211e5a8d30c19
#
_cell.length_a   1.000
_cell.length_b   1.000
_cell.length_c   1.000
_cell.angle_alpha   90.00
_cell.angle_beta   90.00
_cell.angle_gamma   90.00
#
_symmetry.space_group_name_H-M   'P 1'
#
loop_
_entity.id
_entity.type
_entity.pdbx_description
1 polymer ?
#
loop_
_entity_poly.entity_id
_entity_poly.type
_entity_poly.pdbx_seq_one_letter_code
_entity_poly.pdbx_strand_id
1 'polypeptide(L)'
;MSRMNSKFPLIASGWLLTCLVFWCLAANADETCQSPYMTPIKGQEEFVYVWTLGMDGVGDESDKLVTIDVRPDSETYGKVLNTYSVGGQHEAHHSGLSDDRRTLWAGTLDDSQLYLFDIATDPAKPTLKKHITDFVEKSGGATGPHTVFAIPGRVLITATSNNKDHGGRSALVEYTNEGEYVATYWIPTPDNMQGATGKEYADGFNYDVRVLPRKNVMLTSSWTGWSNYMRDANEVMEDPEAMKQFGNTITVWNYHTRQPIKVLQVPGAPLELRWAIQEDHNYAFTHSSLTSKLWLIYEDDKGEWQAKEVATIGPPEAPTFPGSIMISSDDKYLWSQGTADGITRLFDISDPFNPKEIYSKYIGAQINMGSSSWDGTRLYYTSSALSNWDRSDEEAEQFLRAYDWDGKDLKLTFELDFIAEGLGRAHQMRFGAYSLYSDITTAER
;
A
#
# COMPACT_ATOMS: atom_id res chain seq x y z
N MET A 1 13.06 93.16 -19.24
CA MET A 1 12.23 92.55 -20.30
C MET A 1 12.67 91.08 -20.45
N SER A 2 11.99 90.15 -19.85
CA SER A 2 12.32 88.73 -19.92
C SER A 2 11.00 87.96 -19.98
N ARG A 3 10.81 87.17 -21.00
CA ARG A 3 9.65 86.31 -21.18
C ARG A 3 9.93 84.99 -20.53
N MET A 4 9.09 84.62 -19.57
CA MET A 4 9.00 83.28 -18.96
C MET A 4 8.24 82.37 -19.94
N ASN A 5 8.89 81.29 -20.33
CA ASN A 5 8.22 80.15 -20.98
C ASN A 5 8.11 79.00 -20.00
N SER A 6 6.90 78.70 -19.54
CA SER A 6 6.54 77.52 -18.75
C SER A 6 6.37 76.32 -19.71
N LYS A 7 7.11 75.23 -19.50
CA LYS A 7 6.84 73.94 -20.07
C LYS A 7 6.36 73.00 -18.99
N PHE A 8 5.13 72.51 -19.11
CA PHE A 8 4.59 71.42 -18.30
C PHE A 8 5.14 70.07 -18.83
N PRO A 9 5.55 69.12 -18.00
CA PRO A 9 5.81 67.76 -18.44
C PRO A 9 4.51 66.95 -18.42
N LEU A 10 4.24 66.24 -19.51
CA LEU A 10 3.26 65.18 -19.57
C LEU A 10 3.71 64.01 -18.71
N ILE A 11 2.88 63.64 -17.74
CA ILE A 11 3.03 62.37 -17.00
C ILE A 11 2.33 61.28 -17.84
N ALA A 12 3.11 60.40 -18.46
CA ALA A 12 2.62 59.19 -19.07
C ALA A 12 2.45 58.12 -18.01
N SER A 13 1.19 57.83 -17.66
CA SER A 13 0.82 56.71 -16.78
C SER A 13 0.97 55.41 -17.53
N GLY A 14 2.12 54.75 -17.37
CA GLY A 14 2.30 53.36 -17.85
C GLY A 14 1.63 52.38 -16.90
N TRP A 15 0.53 51.78 -17.33
CA TRP A 15 -0.04 50.62 -16.67
C TRP A 15 0.85 49.41 -16.98
N LEU A 16 1.65 48.98 -15.99
CA LEU A 16 2.29 47.67 -16.03
C LEU A 16 1.21 46.60 -15.76
N LEU A 17 0.75 45.93 -16.82
CA LEU A 17 0.03 44.68 -16.70
C LEU A 17 1.03 43.60 -16.27
N THR A 18 1.05 43.30 -14.96
CA THR A 18 1.75 42.12 -14.44
C THR A 18 0.92 40.88 -14.80
N CYS A 19 1.23 40.21 -15.91
CA CYS A 19 0.73 38.88 -16.17
C CYS A 19 1.35 37.93 -15.12
N LEU A 20 0.59 37.61 -14.08
CA LEU A 20 0.82 36.46 -13.24
C LEU A 20 0.59 35.21 -14.10
N VAL A 21 1.67 34.67 -14.63
CA VAL A 21 1.67 33.32 -15.19
C VAL A 21 1.56 32.37 -13.99
N PHE A 22 0.35 31.93 -13.69
CA PHE A 22 0.15 30.75 -12.87
C PHE A 22 0.74 29.58 -13.66
N TRP A 23 1.96 29.17 -13.30
CA TRP A 23 2.40 27.83 -13.60
C TRP A 23 1.53 26.90 -12.77
N CYS A 24 0.50 26.32 -13.38
CA CYS A 24 -0.08 25.09 -12.88
C CYS A 24 1.05 24.05 -12.95
N LEU A 25 1.77 23.85 -11.86
CA LEU A 25 2.51 22.62 -11.64
C LEU A 25 1.44 21.53 -11.72
N ALA A 26 1.50 20.67 -12.73
CA ALA A 26 0.67 19.50 -12.79
C ALA A 26 0.96 18.71 -11.50
N ALA A 27 0.03 18.74 -10.57
CA ALA A 27 0.13 17.95 -9.37
C ALA A 27 0.14 16.49 -9.79
N ASN A 28 1.11 15.72 -9.36
CA ASN A 28 1.06 14.27 -9.48
C ASN A 28 -0.04 13.79 -8.53
N ALA A 29 -0.95 12.96 -9.01
CA ALA A 29 -2.05 12.45 -8.19
C ALA A 29 -1.93 10.95 -7.97
N ASP A 30 -0.72 10.48 -7.76
CA ASP A 30 -0.44 9.09 -7.49
C ASP A 30 -0.65 8.71 -6.02
N GLU A 31 -0.69 7.42 -5.72
CA GLU A 31 -0.56 6.92 -4.35
C GLU A 31 0.87 7.14 -3.84
N THR A 32 1.02 7.70 -2.65
CA THR A 32 2.34 8.00 -2.08
C THR A 32 3.18 6.76 -1.76
N CYS A 33 2.55 5.60 -1.66
CA CYS A 33 3.21 4.37 -1.19
C CYS A 33 3.52 3.37 -2.30
N GLN A 34 3.53 3.80 -3.55
CA GLN A 34 3.85 2.96 -4.70
C GLN A 34 5.36 2.82 -4.94
N SER A 35 5.71 1.96 -5.86
CA SER A 35 7.09 1.77 -6.27
C SER A 35 7.64 3.02 -6.95
N PRO A 36 8.88 3.43 -6.64
CA PRO A 36 9.55 4.55 -7.32
C PRO A 36 9.85 4.28 -8.81
N TYR A 37 9.64 3.05 -9.27
CA TYR A 37 9.79 2.68 -10.67
C TYR A 37 8.50 2.83 -11.49
N MET A 38 7.37 3.05 -10.83
CA MET A 38 6.08 3.14 -11.53
C MET A 38 5.93 4.46 -12.27
N THR A 39 5.29 4.39 -13.43
CA THR A 39 4.84 5.57 -14.17
C THR A 39 3.83 6.34 -13.32
N PRO A 40 4.06 7.61 -12.97
CA PRO A 40 3.14 8.36 -12.13
C PRO A 40 1.86 8.74 -12.86
N ILE A 41 0.75 8.84 -12.12
CA ILE A 41 -0.48 9.48 -12.61
C ILE A 41 -0.23 10.99 -12.74
N LYS A 42 -0.57 11.57 -13.89
CA LYS A 42 -0.55 13.01 -14.09
C LYS A 42 -1.92 13.60 -13.77
N GLY A 43 -1.98 14.55 -12.85
CA GLY A 43 -3.24 15.13 -12.43
C GLY A 43 -3.85 14.35 -11.26
N GLN A 44 -5.16 14.13 -11.26
CA GLN A 44 -5.90 13.47 -10.20
C GLN A 44 -6.18 12.01 -10.57
N GLU A 45 -6.24 11.11 -9.58
CA GLU A 45 -6.79 9.78 -9.74
C GLU A 45 -8.25 9.87 -10.21
N GLU A 46 -8.61 9.00 -11.16
CA GLU A 46 -9.93 8.98 -11.76
C GLU A 46 -10.73 7.75 -11.34
N PHE A 47 -10.02 6.68 -10.97
CA PHE A 47 -10.60 5.41 -10.52
C PHE A 47 -9.90 4.89 -9.28
N VAL A 48 -10.67 4.21 -8.44
CA VAL A 48 -10.17 3.32 -7.39
C VAL A 48 -10.56 1.89 -7.76
N TYR A 49 -9.56 1.03 -7.86
CA TYR A 49 -9.74 -0.41 -8.00
C TYR A 49 -9.69 -1.04 -6.63
N VAL A 50 -10.74 -1.73 -6.20
CA VAL A 50 -10.78 -2.47 -4.94
C VAL A 50 -10.81 -3.96 -5.25
N TRP A 51 -9.84 -4.70 -4.72
CA TRP A 51 -9.83 -6.16 -4.74
C TRP A 51 -10.59 -6.65 -3.52
N THR A 52 -11.71 -7.36 -3.74
CA THR A 52 -12.71 -7.68 -2.72
C THR A 52 -12.85 -9.17 -2.50
N LEU A 53 -13.02 -9.57 -1.24
CA LEU A 53 -13.33 -10.94 -0.86
C LEU A 53 -14.83 -11.20 -1.03
N GLY A 54 -15.18 -12.35 -1.53
CA GLY A 54 -16.54 -12.86 -1.52
C GLY A 54 -17.07 -13.03 -0.09
N MET A 55 -18.37 -12.94 0.07
CA MET A 55 -19.04 -13.07 1.36
C MET A 55 -20.35 -13.84 1.17
N ASP A 56 -20.60 -14.88 2.00
CA ASP A 56 -21.81 -15.68 1.96
C ASP A 56 -23.06 -14.80 2.10
N GLY A 57 -24.03 -15.00 1.23
CA GLY A 57 -25.29 -14.25 1.20
C GLY A 57 -25.16 -12.84 0.61
N VAL A 58 -24.02 -12.43 0.09
CA VAL A 58 -23.79 -11.09 -0.49
C VAL A 58 -23.46 -11.19 -1.98
N GLY A 59 -24.32 -10.64 -2.83
CA GLY A 59 -24.14 -10.61 -4.27
C GLY A 59 -24.03 -11.99 -4.89
N ASP A 60 -22.94 -12.23 -5.66
CA ASP A 60 -22.60 -13.53 -6.26
C ASP A 60 -21.66 -14.37 -5.38
N GLU A 61 -21.41 -13.93 -4.15
CA GLU A 61 -20.55 -14.58 -3.15
C GLU A 61 -19.09 -14.80 -3.58
N SER A 62 -18.67 -14.18 -4.68
CA SER A 62 -17.34 -14.41 -5.27
C SER A 62 -16.39 -13.25 -5.02
N ASP A 63 -15.09 -13.55 -5.00
CA ASP A 63 -14.04 -12.54 -5.07
C ASP A 63 -14.14 -11.76 -6.39
N LYS A 64 -13.87 -10.46 -6.35
CA LYS A 64 -14.03 -9.60 -7.52
C LYS A 64 -13.15 -8.36 -7.50
N LEU A 65 -12.83 -7.86 -8.67
CA LEU A 65 -12.26 -6.54 -8.86
C LEU A 65 -13.38 -5.52 -9.07
N VAL A 66 -13.46 -4.51 -8.20
CA VAL A 66 -14.47 -3.44 -8.26
C VAL A 66 -13.79 -2.16 -8.72
N THR A 67 -14.35 -1.48 -9.73
CA THR A 67 -13.87 -0.18 -10.20
C THR A 67 -14.86 0.90 -9.80
N ILE A 68 -14.38 1.90 -9.06
CA ILE A 68 -15.17 3.02 -8.54
C ILE A 68 -14.70 4.31 -9.18
N ASP A 69 -15.63 5.17 -9.62
CA ASP A 69 -15.36 6.51 -10.12
C ASP A 69 -15.05 7.46 -8.97
N VAL A 70 -13.87 8.10 -9.01
CA VAL A 70 -13.45 9.08 -8.00
C VAL A 70 -13.16 10.46 -8.59
N ARG A 71 -13.67 10.74 -9.78
CA ARG A 71 -13.61 12.06 -10.41
C ARG A 71 -14.67 12.97 -9.77
N PRO A 72 -14.30 14.03 -9.03
CA PRO A 72 -15.27 14.84 -8.28
C PRO A 72 -16.37 15.48 -9.13
N ASP A 73 -16.08 15.81 -10.39
CA ASP A 73 -17.03 16.44 -11.32
C ASP A 73 -17.85 15.42 -12.14
N SER A 74 -17.70 14.14 -11.89
CA SER A 74 -18.44 13.09 -12.60
C SER A 74 -19.84 12.88 -12.01
N GLU A 75 -20.83 12.62 -12.88
CA GLU A 75 -22.18 12.22 -12.45
C GLU A 75 -22.18 10.84 -11.73
N THR A 76 -21.11 10.09 -11.89
CA THR A 76 -20.92 8.77 -11.28
C THR A 76 -19.90 8.79 -10.11
N TYR A 77 -19.56 10.00 -9.61
CA TYR A 77 -18.64 10.11 -8.47
C TYR A 77 -19.09 9.25 -7.27
N GLY A 78 -18.17 8.46 -6.74
CA GLY A 78 -18.41 7.52 -5.64
C GLY A 78 -19.23 6.27 -6.01
N LYS A 79 -19.51 6.03 -7.31
CA LYS A 79 -20.29 4.87 -7.75
C LYS A 79 -19.43 3.81 -8.41
N VAL A 80 -19.89 2.57 -8.33
CA VAL A 80 -19.31 1.43 -9.03
C VAL A 80 -19.57 1.58 -10.55
N LEU A 81 -18.47 1.53 -11.31
CA LEU A 81 -18.52 1.55 -12.78
C LEU A 81 -18.48 0.14 -13.38
N ASN A 82 -17.75 -0.75 -12.76
CA ASN A 82 -17.54 -2.11 -13.22
C ASN A 82 -17.20 -3.06 -12.07
N THR A 83 -17.62 -4.31 -12.21
CA THR A 83 -17.19 -5.43 -11.38
C THR A 83 -16.71 -6.56 -12.28
N TYR A 84 -15.61 -7.20 -11.91
CA TYR A 84 -15.14 -8.42 -12.55
C TYR A 84 -15.05 -9.52 -11.49
N SER A 85 -16.00 -10.46 -11.50
CA SER A 85 -16.01 -11.62 -10.62
C SER A 85 -15.09 -12.70 -11.14
N VAL A 86 -14.29 -13.32 -10.24
CA VAL A 86 -13.40 -14.42 -10.60
C VAL A 86 -14.00 -15.80 -10.37
N GLY A 87 -15.18 -15.85 -9.74
CA GLY A 87 -15.93 -17.07 -9.45
C GLY A 87 -15.40 -17.83 -8.24
N GLY A 88 -16.14 -17.79 -7.13
CA GLY A 88 -15.77 -18.43 -5.86
C GLY A 88 -15.06 -17.51 -4.88
N GLN A 89 -14.82 -18.03 -3.68
CA GLN A 89 -14.08 -17.37 -2.59
C GLN A 89 -12.69 -18.00 -2.53
N HIS A 90 -11.65 -17.18 -2.70
CA HIS A 90 -10.24 -17.57 -2.76
C HIS A 90 -9.38 -16.80 -1.75
N GLU A 91 -10.04 -16.04 -0.86
CA GLU A 91 -9.43 -15.10 0.06
C GLU A 91 -8.66 -14.01 -0.70
N ALA A 92 -9.37 -13.21 -1.52
CA ALA A 92 -8.84 -12.06 -2.22
C ALA A 92 -8.18 -11.09 -1.23
N HIS A 93 -6.91 -10.72 -1.46
CA HIS A 93 -6.20 -9.97 -0.43
C HIS A 93 -5.44 -8.78 -0.99
N HIS A 94 -4.21 -8.92 -1.44
CA HIS A 94 -3.43 -7.80 -1.93
C HIS A 94 -3.40 -7.70 -3.46
N SER A 95 -3.26 -6.47 -3.93
CA SER A 95 -3.09 -6.14 -5.34
C SER A 95 -1.93 -5.16 -5.53
N GLY A 96 -1.42 -5.06 -6.75
CA GLY A 96 -0.40 -4.11 -7.13
C GLY A 96 -0.41 -3.85 -8.62
N LEU A 97 0.39 -2.92 -9.08
CA LEU A 97 0.45 -2.52 -10.48
C LEU A 97 1.81 -2.89 -11.07
N SER A 98 1.88 -3.15 -12.38
CA SER A 98 3.13 -3.17 -13.13
C SER A 98 3.78 -1.78 -13.17
N ASP A 99 5.08 -1.69 -13.43
CA ASP A 99 5.80 -0.40 -13.48
C ASP A 99 5.28 0.55 -14.58
N ASP A 100 4.76 -0.01 -15.66
CA ASP A 100 4.09 0.73 -16.75
C ASP A 100 2.59 1.01 -16.48
N ARG A 101 2.05 0.56 -15.33
CA ARG A 101 0.65 0.65 -14.91
C ARG A 101 -0.37 0.06 -15.90
N ARG A 102 0.05 -0.83 -16.78
CA ARG A 102 -0.86 -1.46 -17.77
C ARG A 102 -1.57 -2.69 -17.23
N THR A 103 -1.02 -3.29 -16.19
CA THR A 103 -1.53 -4.52 -15.59
C THR A 103 -1.72 -4.34 -14.08
N LEU A 104 -2.92 -4.62 -13.60
CA LEU A 104 -3.19 -4.79 -12.18
C LEU A 104 -3.08 -6.27 -11.85
N TRP A 105 -2.25 -6.57 -10.86
CA TRP A 105 -2.04 -7.88 -10.29
C TRP A 105 -2.85 -8.02 -9.01
N ALA A 106 -3.56 -9.12 -8.84
CA ALA A 106 -4.35 -9.40 -7.67
C ALA A 106 -4.11 -10.83 -7.18
N GLY A 107 -3.80 -10.99 -5.91
CA GLY A 107 -3.46 -12.27 -5.29
C GLY A 107 -4.57 -12.80 -4.39
N THR A 108 -4.59 -14.12 -4.22
CA THR A 108 -5.46 -14.81 -3.27
C THR A 108 -4.64 -15.62 -2.27
N LEU A 109 -5.04 -15.62 -0.99
CA LEU A 109 -4.26 -16.25 0.06
C LEU A 109 -4.58 -17.74 0.23
N ASP A 110 -5.83 -18.16 0.03
CA ASP A 110 -6.26 -19.54 0.32
C ASP A 110 -5.64 -20.54 -0.67
N ASP A 111 -5.81 -20.30 -1.95
CA ASP A 111 -5.36 -21.22 -3.01
C ASP A 111 -4.15 -20.72 -3.81
N SER A 112 -3.59 -19.56 -3.41
CA SER A 112 -2.34 -19.03 -3.95
C SER A 112 -2.37 -18.75 -5.47
N GLN A 113 -3.46 -18.19 -5.96
CA GLN A 113 -3.62 -17.78 -7.35
C GLN A 113 -3.28 -16.31 -7.58
N LEU A 114 -2.99 -15.97 -8.85
CA LEU A 114 -2.75 -14.60 -9.26
C LEU A 114 -3.60 -14.27 -10.50
N TYR A 115 -4.30 -13.15 -10.43
CA TYR A 115 -5.11 -12.61 -11.52
C TYR A 115 -4.46 -11.35 -12.05
N LEU A 116 -4.26 -11.28 -13.36
CA LEU A 116 -3.68 -10.14 -14.06
C LEU A 116 -4.76 -9.49 -14.90
N PHE A 117 -5.09 -8.24 -14.58
CA PHE A 117 -6.11 -7.48 -15.28
C PHE A 117 -5.48 -6.43 -16.21
N ASP A 118 -5.94 -6.36 -17.45
CA ASP A 118 -5.67 -5.22 -18.35
C ASP A 118 -6.47 -4.00 -17.86
N ILE A 119 -5.76 -2.97 -17.45
CA ILE A 119 -6.32 -1.68 -17.04
C ILE A 119 -5.91 -0.56 -18.01
N ALA A 120 -5.17 -0.89 -19.08
CA ALA A 120 -4.69 0.08 -20.06
C ALA A 120 -5.67 0.28 -21.22
N THR A 121 -6.38 -0.78 -21.62
CA THR A 121 -7.34 -0.73 -22.74
C THR A 121 -8.56 0.09 -22.38
N ASP A 122 -9.15 -0.13 -21.22
CA ASP A 122 -10.21 0.70 -20.63
C ASP A 122 -10.06 0.71 -19.10
N PRO A 123 -9.48 1.77 -18.52
CA PRO A 123 -9.29 1.87 -17.08
C PRO A 123 -10.59 1.82 -16.26
N ALA A 124 -11.73 2.21 -16.85
CA ALA A 124 -13.03 2.11 -16.19
C ALA A 124 -13.59 0.69 -16.17
N LYS A 125 -13.09 -0.20 -17.05
CA LYS A 125 -13.58 -1.58 -17.22
C LYS A 125 -12.44 -2.58 -17.37
N PRO A 126 -11.66 -2.83 -16.30
CA PRO A 126 -10.60 -3.83 -16.32
C PRO A 126 -11.10 -5.19 -16.82
N THR A 127 -10.28 -5.87 -17.60
CA THR A 127 -10.58 -7.23 -18.10
C THR A 127 -9.45 -8.19 -17.73
N LEU A 128 -9.80 -9.44 -17.45
CA LEU A 128 -8.80 -10.46 -17.11
C LEU A 128 -7.91 -10.75 -18.31
N LYS A 129 -6.60 -10.53 -18.16
CA LYS A 129 -5.56 -10.78 -19.15
C LYS A 129 -4.93 -12.17 -18.99
N LYS A 130 -4.70 -12.57 -17.73
CA LYS A 130 -4.06 -13.87 -17.40
C LYS A 130 -4.50 -14.32 -16.01
N HIS A 131 -4.64 -15.63 -15.84
CA HIS A 131 -4.84 -16.30 -14.57
C HIS A 131 -3.71 -17.29 -14.35
N ILE A 132 -2.96 -17.11 -13.25
CA ILE A 132 -1.82 -17.96 -12.87
C ILE A 132 -2.28 -18.87 -11.73
N THR A 133 -2.34 -20.16 -12.00
CA THR A 133 -2.77 -21.20 -11.05
C THR A 133 -1.63 -22.09 -10.59
N ASP A 134 -0.43 -21.92 -11.15
CA ASP A 134 0.75 -22.71 -10.88
C ASP A 134 1.81 -21.99 -10.03
N PHE A 135 1.38 -20.95 -9.27
CA PHE A 135 2.27 -20.15 -8.41
C PHE A 135 3.05 -21.03 -7.43
N VAL A 136 2.37 -21.94 -6.74
CA VAL A 136 2.98 -22.84 -5.74
C VAL A 136 4.00 -23.77 -6.38
N GLU A 137 3.67 -24.36 -7.53
CA GLU A 137 4.58 -25.26 -8.26
C GLU A 137 5.82 -24.49 -8.76
N LYS A 138 5.61 -23.36 -9.45
CA LYS A 138 6.68 -22.57 -10.04
C LYS A 138 7.63 -21.98 -9.01
N SER A 139 7.08 -21.52 -7.89
CA SER A 139 7.88 -20.95 -6.78
C SER A 139 8.66 -22.01 -5.99
N GLY A 140 8.38 -23.28 -6.17
CA GLY A 140 8.98 -24.38 -5.40
C GLY A 140 8.35 -24.54 -4.01
N GLY A 141 7.08 -24.21 -3.88
CA GLY A 141 6.28 -24.43 -2.67
C GLY A 141 5.92 -23.19 -1.83
N ALA A 142 6.19 -21.98 -2.32
CA ALA A 142 5.70 -20.77 -1.65
C ALA A 142 4.18 -20.63 -1.81
N THR A 143 3.48 -20.19 -0.75
CA THR A 143 2.01 -20.04 -0.73
C THR A 143 1.61 -18.68 -0.18
N GLY A 144 0.37 -18.26 -0.45
CA GLY A 144 -0.19 -17.00 0.00
C GLY A 144 0.51 -15.78 -0.62
N PRO A 145 0.41 -15.57 -1.95
CA PRO A 145 0.92 -14.35 -2.59
C PRO A 145 0.24 -13.13 -2.00
N HIS A 146 1.05 -12.17 -1.52
CA HIS A 146 0.57 -11.03 -0.76
C HIS A 146 0.92 -9.71 -1.45
N THR A 147 1.95 -8.99 -1.01
CA THR A 147 2.34 -7.73 -1.65
C THR A 147 2.86 -7.95 -3.06
N VAL A 148 2.35 -7.18 -4.01
CA VAL A 148 2.89 -7.06 -5.37
C VAL A 148 3.57 -5.71 -5.51
N PHE A 149 4.87 -5.71 -5.76
CA PHE A 149 5.70 -4.52 -5.86
C PHE A 149 6.40 -4.43 -7.22
N ALA A 150 6.13 -3.35 -7.95
CA ALA A 150 6.71 -3.14 -9.28
C ALA A 150 8.22 -2.86 -9.21
N ILE A 151 8.96 -3.47 -10.13
CA ILE A 151 10.35 -3.15 -10.46
C ILE A 151 10.47 -3.10 -11.99
N PRO A 152 11.54 -2.56 -12.59
CA PRO A 152 11.60 -2.40 -14.04
C PRO A 152 11.31 -3.69 -14.83
N GLY A 153 10.18 -3.69 -15.55
CA GLY A 153 9.70 -4.81 -16.37
C GLY A 153 9.25 -6.05 -15.59
N ARG A 154 9.12 -5.96 -14.28
CA ARG A 154 8.82 -7.10 -13.41
C ARG A 154 8.04 -6.70 -12.17
N VAL A 155 7.56 -7.70 -11.44
CA VAL A 155 7.00 -7.55 -10.10
C VAL A 155 7.68 -8.48 -9.11
N LEU A 156 7.87 -8.01 -7.88
CA LEU A 156 8.23 -8.81 -6.71
C LEU A 156 6.95 -9.11 -5.94
N ILE A 157 6.74 -10.36 -5.60
CA ILE A 157 5.56 -10.83 -4.87
C ILE A 157 6.03 -11.50 -3.59
N THR A 158 5.58 -11.01 -2.44
CA THR A 158 5.81 -11.72 -1.18
C THR A 158 4.86 -12.90 -1.07
N ALA A 159 5.37 -14.04 -0.65
CA ALA A 159 4.56 -15.17 -0.23
C ALA A 159 4.61 -15.27 1.28
N THR A 160 3.46 -15.41 1.93
CA THR A 160 3.37 -15.37 3.40
C THR A 160 3.72 -16.69 4.07
N SER A 161 3.68 -17.80 3.32
CA SER A 161 3.84 -19.15 3.86
C SER A 161 4.45 -20.13 2.83
N ASN A 162 4.38 -21.41 3.11
CA ASN A 162 4.82 -22.51 2.23
C ASN A 162 3.87 -23.70 2.30
N ASN A 163 3.91 -24.57 1.29
CA ASN A 163 3.05 -25.75 1.17
C ASN A 163 3.51 -26.98 1.96
N LYS A 164 4.65 -26.90 2.68
CA LYS A 164 5.19 -28.04 3.42
C LYS A 164 4.56 -28.18 4.81
N ASP A 165 4.45 -27.06 5.53
CA ASP A 165 3.98 -27.03 6.91
C ASP A 165 3.02 -25.87 7.19
N HIS A 166 2.70 -25.07 6.16
CA HIS A 166 1.85 -23.88 6.25
C HIS A 166 2.32 -22.85 7.31
N GLY A 167 3.59 -22.89 7.66
CA GLY A 167 4.23 -22.06 8.66
C GLY A 167 5.25 -21.09 8.07
N GLY A 168 6.26 -20.77 8.88
CA GLY A 168 7.39 -19.93 8.50
C GLY A 168 8.41 -20.69 7.66
N ARG A 169 8.93 -20.17 6.74
CA ARG A 169 9.82 -20.24 5.61
C ARG A 169 9.03 -19.87 4.37
N SER A 170 8.84 -18.61 4.23
CA SER A 170 8.18 -18.00 3.09
C SER A 170 9.22 -17.44 2.11
N ALA A 171 8.75 -16.80 1.05
CA ALA A 171 9.61 -16.38 -0.04
C ALA A 171 9.22 -15.03 -0.63
N LEU A 172 10.15 -14.47 -1.40
CA LEU A 172 9.92 -13.41 -2.37
C LEU A 172 9.97 -14.06 -3.75
N VAL A 173 8.94 -13.89 -4.56
CA VAL A 173 8.80 -14.49 -5.90
C VAL A 173 8.80 -13.38 -6.94
N GLU A 174 9.54 -13.57 -8.04
CA GLU A 174 9.70 -12.59 -9.10
C GLU A 174 9.04 -13.09 -10.39
N TYR A 175 8.21 -12.24 -11.02
CA TYR A 175 7.55 -12.45 -12.30
C TYR A 175 7.83 -11.30 -13.26
N THR A 176 7.78 -11.54 -14.58
CA THR A 176 7.71 -10.46 -15.58
C THR A 176 6.34 -9.78 -15.55
N ASN A 177 6.21 -8.59 -16.14
CA ASN A 177 4.91 -7.90 -16.26
C ASN A 177 3.85 -8.71 -17.01
N GLU A 178 4.26 -9.67 -17.86
CA GLU A 178 3.40 -10.59 -18.61
C GLU A 178 3.03 -11.85 -17.84
N GLY A 179 3.50 -11.98 -16.58
CA GLY A 179 3.20 -13.12 -15.72
C GLY A 179 4.02 -14.38 -16.02
N GLU A 180 5.25 -14.21 -16.49
CA GLU A 180 6.19 -15.33 -16.61
C GLU A 180 7.06 -15.40 -15.35
N TYR A 181 7.14 -16.59 -14.75
CA TYR A 181 7.96 -16.82 -13.56
C TYR A 181 9.44 -16.57 -13.86
N VAL A 182 10.14 -15.90 -12.94
CA VAL A 182 11.57 -15.59 -13.05
C VAL A 182 12.39 -16.33 -11.99
N ALA A 183 12.09 -16.13 -10.70
CA ALA A 183 12.86 -16.71 -9.61
C ALA A 183 12.11 -16.67 -8.27
N THR A 184 12.60 -17.48 -7.32
CA THR A 184 12.17 -17.48 -5.91
C THR A 184 13.38 -17.26 -5.01
N TYR A 185 13.23 -16.33 -4.07
CA TYR A 185 14.24 -15.98 -3.06
C TYR A 185 13.65 -16.25 -1.67
N TRP A 186 14.11 -17.32 -1.04
CA TRP A 186 13.61 -17.72 0.28
C TRP A 186 14.13 -16.81 1.38
N ILE A 187 13.26 -16.47 2.33
CA ILE A 187 13.64 -15.71 3.53
C ILE A 187 14.72 -16.48 4.30
N PRO A 188 15.80 -15.81 4.79
CA PRO A 188 16.93 -16.48 5.40
C PRO A 188 16.56 -17.04 6.79
N THR A 189 16.34 -18.35 6.86
CA THR A 189 16.07 -19.12 8.09
C THR A 189 17.25 -20.05 8.42
N PRO A 190 17.37 -20.59 9.66
CA PRO A 190 18.49 -21.45 10.06
C PRO A 190 18.76 -22.65 9.14
N ASP A 191 17.71 -23.22 8.57
CA ASP A 191 17.78 -24.39 7.68
C ASP A 191 18.01 -24.03 6.21
N ASN A 192 18.01 -22.73 5.86
CA ASN A 192 18.11 -22.22 4.49
C ASN A 192 19.30 -21.30 4.23
N MET A 193 20.21 -21.16 5.17
CA MET A 193 21.29 -20.18 5.14
C MET A 193 22.49 -20.56 4.27
N GLN A 194 22.27 -20.84 3.02
CA GLN A 194 23.37 -20.81 2.06
C GLN A 194 23.61 -19.37 1.61
N GLY A 195 24.56 -18.69 2.25
CA GLY A 195 25.10 -17.40 1.77
C GLY A 195 24.78 -16.15 2.59
N ALA A 196 24.10 -16.23 3.71
CA ALA A 196 24.01 -15.07 4.60
C ALA A 196 25.34 -14.86 5.32
N THR A 197 25.89 -13.67 5.21
CA THR A 197 27.19 -13.29 5.77
C THR A 197 27.15 -13.00 7.27
N GLY A 198 26.01 -13.24 7.94
CA GLY A 198 25.81 -13.00 9.37
C GLY A 198 25.19 -14.20 10.08
N LYS A 199 25.25 -14.21 11.40
CA LYS A 199 24.62 -15.22 12.27
C LYS A 199 23.16 -14.91 12.59
N GLU A 200 22.57 -13.91 11.93
CA GLU A 200 21.22 -13.45 12.19
C GLU A 200 20.27 -14.10 11.19
N TYR A 201 19.26 -14.78 11.73
CA TYR A 201 18.23 -15.44 10.96
C TYR A 201 16.90 -14.70 11.10
N ALA A 202 16.14 -14.62 10.01
CA ALA A 202 14.76 -14.22 10.07
C ALA A 202 13.87 -15.33 10.66
N ASP A 203 12.69 -14.95 11.10
CA ASP A 203 11.68 -15.89 11.59
C ASP A 203 11.05 -16.75 10.49
N GLY A 204 11.27 -16.36 9.23
CA GLY A 204 10.85 -17.10 8.06
C GLY A 204 9.51 -16.65 7.48
N PHE A 205 8.75 -15.83 8.18
CA PHE A 205 7.53 -15.25 7.65
C PHE A 205 7.86 -14.06 6.74
N ASN A 206 6.98 -13.76 5.80
CA ASN A 206 7.13 -12.63 4.88
C ASN A 206 5.77 -11.94 4.70
N TYR A 207 5.76 -10.62 4.60
CA TYR A 207 4.52 -9.86 4.44
C TYR A 207 4.62 -8.78 3.37
N ASP A 208 5.47 -7.78 3.55
CA ASP A 208 5.64 -6.67 2.62
C ASP A 208 7.05 -6.63 2.03
N VAL A 209 7.19 -6.02 0.85
CA VAL A 209 8.48 -5.76 0.20
C VAL A 209 8.52 -4.34 -0.34
N ARG A 210 9.61 -3.60 -0.05
CA ARG A 210 9.82 -2.24 -0.53
C ARG A 210 11.27 -2.03 -0.94
N VAL A 211 11.48 -1.43 -2.11
CA VAL A 211 12.82 -1.18 -2.68
C VAL A 211 13.19 0.28 -2.54
N LEU A 212 14.44 0.55 -2.13
CA LEU A 212 15.09 1.86 -2.20
C LEU A 212 16.22 1.82 -3.24
N PRO A 213 15.94 2.19 -4.51
CA PRO A 213 16.90 2.00 -5.61
C PRO A 213 18.22 2.74 -5.43
N ARG A 214 18.17 4.00 -4.96
CA ARG A 214 19.34 4.85 -4.76
C ARG A 214 20.37 4.31 -3.77
N LYS A 215 19.94 3.40 -2.87
CA LYS A 215 20.82 2.69 -1.91
C LYS A 215 21.07 1.25 -2.32
N ASN A 216 20.51 0.77 -3.40
CA ASN A 216 20.55 -0.65 -3.79
C ASN A 216 20.08 -1.58 -2.66
N VAL A 217 19.03 -1.18 -1.94
CA VAL A 217 18.49 -1.90 -0.79
C VAL A 217 17.02 -2.20 -0.99
N MET A 218 16.58 -3.32 -0.46
CA MET A 218 15.20 -3.69 -0.33
C MET A 218 14.94 -4.22 1.08
N LEU A 219 13.76 -3.98 1.63
CA LEU A 219 13.31 -4.51 2.91
C LEU A 219 12.18 -5.49 2.69
N THR A 220 12.14 -6.55 3.51
CA THR A 220 10.95 -7.39 3.67
C THR A 220 10.57 -7.45 5.13
N SER A 221 9.27 -7.38 5.39
CA SER A 221 8.69 -7.45 6.74
C SER A 221 8.11 -8.84 7.03
N SER A 222 7.55 -9.02 8.21
CA SER A 222 7.20 -10.33 8.73
C SER A 222 5.84 -10.30 9.44
N TRP A 223 4.98 -11.29 9.18
CA TRP A 223 3.68 -11.42 9.83
C TRP A 223 3.51 -12.80 10.46
N THR A 224 2.73 -13.71 9.80
CA THR A 224 2.50 -15.08 10.26
C THR A 224 2.23 -16.01 9.07
N GLY A 225 2.24 -17.31 9.29
CA GLY A 225 1.97 -18.29 8.25
C GLY A 225 0.49 -18.63 8.07
N TRP A 226 0.19 -19.37 7.00
CA TRP A 226 -1.15 -19.84 6.63
C TRP A 226 -1.87 -20.57 7.79
N SER A 227 -1.14 -21.37 8.56
CA SER A 227 -1.67 -22.08 9.73
C SER A 227 -2.28 -21.16 10.80
N ASN A 228 -1.95 -19.89 10.81
CA ASN A 228 -2.52 -18.89 11.70
C ASN A 228 -3.60 -18.06 10.99
N TYR A 229 -3.25 -17.40 9.87
CA TYR A 229 -4.18 -16.42 9.28
C TYR A 229 -5.45 -17.04 8.67
N MET A 230 -5.46 -18.35 8.43
CA MET A 230 -6.67 -19.07 7.98
C MET A 230 -7.52 -19.63 9.16
N ARG A 231 -7.21 -19.27 10.40
CA ARG A 231 -8.01 -19.57 11.60
C ARG A 231 -8.77 -18.32 12.03
N ASP A 232 -9.82 -18.51 12.85
CA ASP A 232 -10.50 -17.39 13.52
C ASP A 232 -9.51 -16.57 14.36
N ALA A 233 -9.61 -15.23 14.27
CA ALA A 233 -8.69 -14.31 14.92
C ALA A 233 -8.65 -14.48 16.44
N ASN A 234 -9.81 -14.70 17.10
CA ASN A 234 -9.88 -14.87 18.55
C ASN A 234 -9.21 -16.17 18.97
N GLU A 235 -9.46 -17.27 18.22
CA GLU A 235 -8.78 -18.55 18.48
C GLU A 235 -7.26 -18.42 18.39
N VAL A 236 -6.74 -17.67 17.41
CA VAL A 236 -5.30 -17.44 17.25
C VAL A 236 -4.77 -16.60 18.39
N MET A 237 -5.43 -15.52 18.78
CA MET A 237 -4.99 -14.61 19.84
C MET A 237 -5.04 -15.27 21.23
N GLU A 238 -5.90 -16.24 21.45
CA GLU A 238 -6.00 -17.01 22.71
C GLU A 238 -5.06 -18.23 22.77
N ASP A 239 -4.45 -18.62 21.62
CA ASP A 239 -3.54 -19.76 21.53
C ASP A 239 -2.08 -19.36 21.70
N PRO A 240 -1.42 -19.67 22.85
CA PRO A 240 -0.03 -19.29 23.09
C PRO A 240 0.98 -19.89 22.08
N GLU A 241 0.66 -21.02 21.46
CA GLU A 241 1.53 -21.64 20.44
C GLU A 241 1.37 -20.93 19.09
N ALA A 242 0.16 -20.52 18.72
CA ALA A 242 -0.07 -19.69 17.57
C ALA A 242 0.60 -18.32 17.69
N MET A 243 0.53 -17.71 18.88
CA MET A 243 1.17 -16.42 19.17
C MET A 243 2.72 -16.44 19.03
N LYS A 244 3.35 -17.58 19.22
CA LYS A 244 4.79 -17.74 18.96
C LYS A 244 5.15 -17.77 17.47
N GLN A 245 4.17 -17.95 16.59
CA GLN A 245 4.33 -18.02 15.15
C GLN A 245 4.03 -16.70 14.47
N PHE A 246 3.99 -15.59 15.21
CA PHE A 246 4.02 -14.25 14.62
C PHE A 246 5.45 -13.77 14.44
N GLY A 247 5.68 -13.09 13.31
CA GLY A 247 6.96 -12.58 12.94
C GLY A 247 7.47 -11.43 13.82
N ASN A 248 8.79 -11.30 13.90
CA ASN A 248 9.48 -10.31 14.72
C ASN A 248 10.69 -9.72 13.99
N THR A 249 10.76 -9.87 12.67
CA THR A 249 11.97 -9.50 11.92
C THR A 249 11.68 -8.69 10.68
N ILE A 250 12.63 -7.81 10.35
CA ILE A 250 12.77 -7.14 9.04
C ILE A 250 14.06 -7.65 8.42
N THR A 251 14.00 -8.15 7.19
CA THR A 251 15.20 -8.52 6.46
C THR A 251 15.62 -7.41 5.51
N VAL A 252 16.87 -7.01 5.60
CA VAL A 252 17.52 -6.06 4.69
C VAL A 252 18.24 -6.86 3.60
N TRP A 253 17.96 -6.53 2.34
CA TRP A 253 18.52 -7.23 1.17
C TRP A 253 19.32 -6.28 0.30
N ASN A 254 20.34 -6.82 -0.37
CA ASN A 254 20.88 -6.17 -1.55
C ASN A 254 19.86 -6.32 -2.70
N TYR A 255 19.35 -5.21 -3.19
CA TYR A 255 18.28 -5.23 -4.20
C TYR A 255 18.73 -5.88 -5.53
N HIS A 256 19.93 -5.59 -6.03
CA HIS A 256 20.38 -6.13 -7.31
C HIS A 256 20.73 -7.61 -7.26
N THR A 257 21.32 -8.07 -6.18
CA THR A 257 21.76 -9.48 -6.05
C THR A 257 20.70 -10.37 -5.42
N ARG A 258 19.63 -9.80 -4.82
CA ARG A 258 18.62 -10.54 -4.04
C ARG A 258 19.24 -11.34 -2.87
N GLN A 259 20.37 -10.89 -2.34
CA GLN A 259 21.00 -11.53 -1.19
C GLN A 259 20.66 -10.79 0.09
N PRO A 260 20.31 -11.49 1.20
CA PRO A 260 20.11 -10.85 2.49
C PRO A 260 21.44 -10.26 2.99
N ILE A 261 21.38 -9.06 3.54
CA ILE A 261 22.50 -8.31 4.14
C ILE A 261 22.45 -8.44 5.66
N LYS A 262 21.25 -8.21 6.23
CA LYS A 262 21.05 -8.14 7.68
C LYS A 262 19.61 -8.48 8.05
N VAL A 263 19.43 -9.01 9.24
CA VAL A 263 18.12 -9.19 9.88
C VAL A 263 18.03 -8.28 11.08
N LEU A 264 16.95 -7.52 11.18
CA LEU A 264 16.67 -6.58 12.26
C LEU A 264 15.53 -7.13 13.12
N GLN A 265 15.64 -6.98 14.44
CA GLN A 265 14.58 -7.37 15.36
C GLN A 265 13.55 -6.25 15.49
N VAL A 266 12.31 -6.55 15.15
CA VAL A 266 11.13 -5.67 15.24
C VAL A 266 9.96 -6.50 15.78
N PRO A 267 9.87 -6.67 17.09
CA PRO A 267 8.88 -7.54 17.72
C PRO A 267 7.43 -7.12 17.46
N GLY A 268 6.55 -8.11 17.33
CA GLY A 268 5.10 -7.91 17.34
C GLY A 268 4.46 -7.81 15.97
N ALA A 269 4.87 -8.59 15.01
CA ALA A 269 4.37 -8.66 13.64
C ALA A 269 4.54 -7.32 12.90
N PRO A 270 5.75 -6.98 12.43
CA PRO A 270 5.97 -5.80 11.59
C PRO A 270 5.30 -6.03 10.23
N LEU A 271 4.25 -5.26 9.92
CA LEU A 271 3.48 -5.46 8.70
C LEU A 271 4.02 -4.58 7.56
N GLU A 272 3.37 -3.48 7.29
CA GLU A 272 3.71 -2.65 6.15
C GLU A 272 5.00 -1.85 6.35
N LEU A 273 5.72 -1.69 5.26
CA LEU A 273 6.95 -0.91 5.15
C LEU A 273 6.71 0.32 4.27
N ARG A 274 7.25 1.48 4.64
CA ARG A 274 7.22 2.67 3.79
C ARG A 274 8.57 3.37 3.84
N TRP A 275 9.25 3.38 2.70
CA TRP A 275 10.42 4.23 2.52
C TRP A 275 10.02 5.69 2.46
N ALA A 276 10.84 6.55 3.04
CA ALA A 276 10.80 7.98 2.77
C ALA A 276 10.97 8.25 1.26
N ILE A 277 10.24 9.23 0.76
CA ILE A 277 10.08 9.51 -0.68
C ILE A 277 11.15 10.46 -1.18
N GLN A 278 11.52 11.47 -0.36
CA GLN A 278 12.49 12.49 -0.72
C GLN A 278 13.90 11.90 -0.94
N GLU A 279 14.64 12.43 -1.90
CA GLU A 279 15.91 11.84 -2.38
C GLU A 279 17.01 11.75 -1.32
N ASP A 280 17.04 12.68 -0.37
CA ASP A 280 17.99 12.75 0.73
C ASP A 280 17.58 11.94 1.97
N HIS A 281 16.37 11.44 2.00
CA HIS A 281 15.82 10.64 3.10
C HIS A 281 16.00 9.13 2.84
N ASN A 282 16.90 8.48 3.58
CA ASN A 282 17.23 7.06 3.41
C ASN A 282 16.78 6.22 4.61
N TYR A 283 15.57 6.40 5.08
CA TYR A 283 14.95 5.65 6.16
C TYR A 283 13.57 5.14 5.76
N ALA A 284 13.09 4.15 6.47
CA ALA A 284 11.74 3.62 6.31
C ALA A 284 11.02 3.57 7.66
N PHE A 285 9.69 3.60 7.62
CA PHE A 285 8.85 3.25 8.75
C PHE A 285 8.20 1.89 8.54
N THR A 286 7.94 1.21 9.66
CA THR A 286 7.04 0.07 9.79
C THR A 286 6.29 0.17 11.11
N HIS A 287 5.16 -0.51 11.21
CA HIS A 287 4.45 -0.66 12.46
C HIS A 287 4.42 -2.13 12.88
N SER A 288 4.41 -2.40 14.18
CA SER A 288 4.16 -3.73 14.71
C SER A 288 2.72 -3.83 15.20
N SER A 289 1.91 -4.70 14.55
CA SER A 289 0.47 -4.76 14.79
C SER A 289 0.10 -5.24 16.18
N LEU A 290 0.75 -6.28 16.68
CA LEU A 290 0.46 -6.86 18.00
C LEU A 290 0.84 -5.95 19.16
N THR A 291 1.82 -5.04 18.96
CA THR A 291 2.33 -4.17 20.03
C THR A 291 1.98 -2.70 19.82
N SER A 292 1.33 -2.35 18.71
CA SER A 292 0.95 -0.98 18.35
C SER A 292 2.11 0.01 18.44
N LYS A 293 3.27 -0.37 17.88
CA LYS A 293 4.47 0.44 17.88
C LYS A 293 4.84 0.89 16.47
N LEU A 294 5.30 2.13 16.35
CA LEU A 294 5.93 2.66 15.15
C LEU A 294 7.45 2.50 15.25
N TRP A 295 8.04 1.94 14.22
CA TRP A 295 9.48 1.65 14.13
C TRP A 295 10.10 2.39 12.96
N LEU A 296 11.30 2.94 13.20
CA LEU A 296 12.17 3.54 12.19
C LEU A 296 13.27 2.54 11.81
N ILE A 297 13.42 2.30 10.51
CA ILE A 297 14.49 1.50 9.91
C ILE A 297 15.45 2.48 9.20
N TYR A 298 16.71 2.51 9.59
CA TYR A 298 17.69 3.49 9.11
C TYR A 298 19.12 2.93 9.12
N GLU A 299 20.00 3.58 8.37
CA GLU A 299 21.44 3.32 8.39
C GLU A 299 22.11 4.32 9.33
N ASP A 300 22.89 3.82 10.30
CA ASP A 300 23.59 4.66 11.27
C ASP A 300 24.88 5.30 10.67
N ASP A 301 25.55 6.14 11.45
CA ASP A 301 26.78 6.84 11.04
C ASP A 301 27.94 5.90 10.68
N LYS A 302 27.83 4.61 10.98
CA LYS A 302 28.81 3.58 10.64
C LYS A 302 28.45 2.80 9.39
N GLY A 303 27.29 3.11 8.79
CA GLY A 303 26.74 2.39 7.65
C GLY A 303 26.06 1.08 8.05
N GLU A 304 25.66 0.92 9.32
CA GLU A 304 24.97 -0.27 9.80
C GLU A 304 23.46 -0.04 9.88
N TRP A 305 22.69 -0.97 9.34
CA TRP A 305 21.23 -0.93 9.40
C TRP A 305 20.72 -1.19 10.83
N GLN A 306 19.80 -0.37 11.28
CA GLN A 306 19.22 -0.36 12.61
C GLN A 306 17.69 -0.35 12.55
N ALA A 307 17.03 -0.87 13.58
CA ALA A 307 15.61 -0.68 13.85
C ALA A 307 15.44 -0.02 15.23
N LYS A 308 14.60 1.00 15.30
CA LYS A 308 14.34 1.73 16.55
C LYS A 308 12.83 1.96 16.72
N GLU A 309 12.29 1.58 17.88
CA GLU A 309 10.96 2.00 18.31
C GLU A 309 10.97 3.51 18.51
N VAL A 310 10.07 4.24 17.83
CA VAL A 310 10.03 5.71 17.83
C VAL A 310 8.73 6.29 18.35
N ALA A 311 7.62 5.55 18.32
CA ALA A 311 6.34 5.98 18.88
C ALA A 311 5.43 4.79 19.25
N THR A 312 4.41 5.07 20.06
CA THR A 312 3.27 4.18 20.28
C THR A 312 2.09 4.69 19.45
N ILE A 313 1.35 3.78 18.81
CA ILE A 313 0.18 4.09 17.99
C ILE A 313 -1.07 3.91 18.86
N GLY A 314 -1.69 5.02 19.25
CA GLY A 314 -2.86 5.04 20.14
C GLY A 314 -2.51 4.86 21.62
N PRO A 315 -3.50 4.57 22.47
CA PRO A 315 -3.33 4.49 23.91
C PRO A 315 -2.51 3.24 24.31
N PRO A 316 -1.52 3.38 25.20
CA PRO A 316 -0.63 2.26 25.58
C PRO A 316 -1.34 1.06 26.21
N GLU A 317 -2.51 1.29 26.84
CA GLU A 317 -3.30 0.27 27.53
C GLU A 317 -4.28 -0.51 26.63
N ALA A 318 -4.49 -0.03 25.39
CA ALA A 318 -5.41 -0.65 24.44
C ALA A 318 -4.75 -0.80 23.06
N PRO A 319 -4.26 -2.00 22.71
CA PRO A 319 -3.68 -2.23 21.41
C PRO A 319 -4.62 -1.86 20.27
N THR A 320 -4.15 -1.07 19.31
CA THR A 320 -4.94 -0.58 18.18
C THR A 320 -4.88 -1.50 16.97
N PHE A 321 -3.98 -2.47 16.99
CA PHE A 321 -3.74 -3.43 15.91
C PHE A 321 -3.61 -2.73 14.55
N PRO A 322 -2.59 -1.87 14.34
CA PRO A 322 -2.48 -1.13 13.11
C PRO A 322 -2.33 -2.05 11.90
N GLY A 323 -3.19 -1.84 10.87
CA GLY A 323 -3.23 -2.63 9.65
C GLY A 323 -2.38 -2.06 8.53
N SER A 324 -2.43 -0.73 8.32
CA SER A 324 -1.64 -0.07 7.28
C SER A 324 -1.07 1.27 7.70
N ILE A 325 -0.06 1.74 6.95
CA ILE A 325 0.54 3.07 7.09
C ILE A 325 0.72 3.74 5.72
N MET A 326 0.63 5.08 5.69
CA MET A 326 0.90 5.91 4.51
C MET A 326 1.83 7.05 4.90
N ILE A 327 2.78 7.41 4.01
CA ILE A 327 3.66 8.57 4.20
C ILE A 327 3.29 9.64 3.16
N SER A 328 3.27 10.91 3.56
CA SER A 328 3.08 12.03 2.63
C SER A 328 4.26 12.17 1.67
N SER A 329 4.01 12.73 0.49
CA SER A 329 5.04 12.89 -0.55
C SER A 329 6.22 13.78 -0.13
N ASP A 330 6.04 14.63 0.88
CA ASP A 330 7.07 15.51 1.45
C ASP A 330 7.76 14.95 2.70
N ASP A 331 7.45 13.69 3.07
CA ASP A 331 7.97 12.97 4.24
C ASP A 331 7.74 13.67 5.60
N LYS A 332 6.72 14.53 5.69
CA LYS A 332 6.41 15.21 6.96
C LYS A 332 5.34 14.52 7.77
N TYR A 333 4.50 13.72 7.13
CA TYR A 333 3.33 13.13 7.76
C TYR A 333 3.26 11.63 7.51
N LEU A 334 2.79 10.90 8.52
CA LEU A 334 2.49 9.48 8.45
C LEU A 334 1.09 9.25 9.01
N TRP A 335 0.24 8.61 8.19
CA TRP A 335 -1.06 8.09 8.63
C TRP A 335 -0.94 6.63 9.03
N SER A 336 -1.61 6.25 10.11
CA SER A 336 -1.71 4.85 10.57
C SER A 336 -3.16 4.50 10.87
N GLN A 337 -3.61 3.34 10.41
CA GLN A 337 -4.97 2.84 10.54
C GLN A 337 -5.04 1.79 11.64
N GLY A 338 -5.76 2.07 12.74
CA GLY A 338 -6.00 1.14 13.82
C GLY A 338 -7.20 0.24 13.52
N THR A 339 -6.95 -1.02 13.18
CA THR A 339 -8.01 -1.96 12.82
C THR A 339 -8.90 -2.29 14.03
N ALA A 340 -8.32 -2.39 15.23
CA ALA A 340 -9.09 -2.76 16.42
C ALA A 340 -9.98 -1.63 16.94
N ASP A 341 -9.61 -0.37 16.75
CA ASP A 341 -10.35 0.79 17.29
C ASP A 341 -11.02 1.67 16.22
N GLY A 342 -10.81 1.35 14.94
CA GLY A 342 -11.44 2.06 13.82
C GLY A 342 -10.92 3.49 13.60
N ILE A 343 -9.78 3.84 14.19
CA ILE A 343 -9.25 5.21 14.19
C ILE A 343 -8.05 5.34 13.25
N THR A 344 -8.12 6.29 12.31
CA THR A 344 -6.93 6.77 11.61
C THR A 344 -6.20 7.81 12.44
N ARG A 345 -4.85 7.75 12.47
CA ARG A 345 -4.00 8.67 13.23
C ARG A 345 -2.95 9.29 12.32
N LEU A 346 -2.73 10.59 12.50
CA LEU A 346 -1.72 11.35 11.78
C LEU A 346 -0.56 11.68 12.71
N PHE A 347 0.63 11.31 12.29
CA PHE A 347 1.88 11.67 12.97
C PHE A 347 2.63 12.72 12.16
N ASP A 348 3.16 13.74 12.84
CA ASP A 348 4.24 14.57 12.32
C ASP A 348 5.55 13.77 12.46
N ILE A 349 6.17 13.47 11.31
CA ILE A 349 7.42 12.71 11.20
C ILE A 349 8.57 13.56 10.66
N SER A 350 8.46 14.90 10.73
CA SER A 350 9.55 15.83 10.34
C SER A 350 10.85 15.56 11.08
N ASP A 351 10.78 15.07 12.30
CA ASP A 351 11.87 14.38 12.99
C ASP A 351 11.54 12.87 13.04
N PRO A 352 12.14 12.03 12.16
CA PRO A 352 11.81 10.61 12.08
C PRO A 352 12.15 9.83 13.35
N PHE A 353 13.03 10.38 14.21
CA PHE A 353 13.41 9.77 15.48
C PHE A 353 12.46 10.09 16.64
N ASN A 354 11.51 11.04 16.43
CA ASN A 354 10.59 11.51 17.46
C ASN A 354 9.22 11.89 16.86
N PRO A 355 8.53 10.94 16.19
CA PRO A 355 7.18 11.16 15.65
C PRO A 355 6.20 11.61 16.73
N LYS A 356 5.25 12.50 16.36
CA LYS A 356 4.22 13.00 17.25
C LYS A 356 2.86 12.84 16.64
N GLU A 357 1.94 12.17 17.34
CA GLU A 357 0.54 12.15 16.95
C GLU A 357 -0.04 13.57 17.06
N ILE A 358 -0.59 14.08 15.96
CA ILE A 358 -1.12 15.45 15.87
C ILE A 358 -2.61 15.49 15.53
N TYR A 359 -3.18 14.38 15.07
CA TYR A 359 -4.59 14.28 14.73
C TYR A 359 -5.04 12.81 14.77
N SER A 360 -6.31 12.61 15.10
CA SER A 360 -6.95 11.29 15.01
C SER A 360 -8.44 11.42 14.70
N LYS A 361 -9.00 10.44 14.00
CA LYS A 361 -10.43 10.41 13.66
C LYS A 361 -10.93 8.97 13.56
N TYR A 362 -12.10 8.71 14.14
CA TYR A 362 -12.83 7.47 13.89
C TYR A 362 -13.35 7.46 12.45
N ILE A 363 -13.00 6.43 11.71
CA ILE A 363 -13.39 6.25 10.31
C ILE A 363 -14.50 5.21 10.19
N GLY A 364 -14.44 4.13 10.96
CA GLY A 364 -15.40 3.05 10.92
C GLY A 364 -14.85 1.82 11.65
N ALA A 365 -15.73 0.91 12.03
CA ALA A 365 -15.30 -0.33 12.65
C ALA A 365 -14.33 -1.06 11.71
N GLN A 366 -13.17 -1.44 12.22
CA GLN A 366 -12.22 -2.29 11.53
C GLN A 366 -11.61 -1.68 10.25
N ILE A 367 -11.25 -0.37 10.24
CA ILE A 367 -10.45 0.15 9.12
C ILE A 367 -9.15 -0.64 8.99
N ASN A 368 -8.82 -1.07 7.77
CA ASN A 368 -7.61 -1.86 7.56
C ASN A 368 -6.66 -1.18 6.56
N MET A 369 -7.10 -0.96 5.33
CA MET A 369 -6.24 -0.36 4.32
C MET A 369 -6.52 1.13 4.16
N GLY A 370 -5.46 1.88 3.88
CA GLY A 370 -5.55 3.29 3.52
C GLY A 370 -4.71 3.60 2.29
N SER A 371 -5.17 4.55 1.47
CA SER A 371 -4.42 5.14 0.38
C SER A 371 -4.59 6.64 0.36
N SER A 372 -3.52 7.38 0.07
CA SER A 372 -3.49 8.84 -0.02
C SER A 372 -3.08 9.27 -1.41
N SER A 373 -3.75 10.29 -1.97
CA SER A 373 -3.26 10.97 -3.16
C SER A 373 -1.89 11.59 -2.90
N TRP A 374 -1.09 11.78 -3.97
CA TRP A 374 0.28 12.31 -3.86
C TRP A 374 0.35 13.70 -3.22
N ASP A 375 -0.66 14.53 -3.46
CA ASP A 375 -0.77 15.86 -2.86
C ASP A 375 -1.28 15.82 -1.40
N GLY A 376 -1.64 14.63 -0.90
CA GLY A 376 -2.11 14.43 0.46
C GLY A 376 -3.49 15.01 0.76
N THR A 377 -4.23 15.45 -0.27
CA THR A 377 -5.53 16.11 -0.09
C THR A 377 -6.70 15.14 -0.05
N ARG A 378 -6.55 13.91 -0.59
CA ARG A 378 -7.58 12.88 -0.59
C ARG A 378 -7.08 11.59 0.02
N LEU A 379 -7.89 11.03 0.91
CA LEU A 379 -7.61 9.78 1.59
C LEU A 379 -8.78 8.82 1.42
N TYR A 380 -8.44 7.57 1.19
CA TYR A 380 -9.40 6.50 0.98
C TYR A 380 -9.13 5.38 2.00
N TYR A 381 -10.21 4.80 2.54
CA TYR A 381 -10.13 3.75 3.55
C TYR A 381 -11.06 2.60 3.22
N THR A 382 -10.59 1.37 3.43
CA THR A 382 -11.38 0.15 3.36
C THR A 382 -11.32 -0.61 4.68
N SER A 383 -12.24 -1.55 4.89
CA SER A 383 -12.52 -2.14 6.20
C SER A 383 -12.05 -3.57 6.39
N SER A 384 -11.91 -4.38 5.34
CA SER A 384 -11.60 -5.80 5.50
C SER A 384 -10.13 -6.06 5.80
N ALA A 385 -9.87 -7.00 6.71
CA ALA A 385 -8.55 -7.59 6.93
C ALA A 385 -8.45 -8.98 6.26
N LEU A 386 -9.20 -9.95 6.76
CA LEU A 386 -9.33 -11.33 6.28
C LEU A 386 -10.75 -11.82 6.59
N SER A 387 -11.27 -12.74 5.80
CA SER A 387 -12.62 -13.27 6.02
C SER A 387 -12.84 -13.82 7.43
N ASN A 388 -11.81 -14.49 7.98
CA ASN A 388 -11.83 -15.09 9.31
C ASN A 388 -11.44 -14.11 10.44
N TRP A 389 -10.98 -12.89 10.10
CA TRP A 389 -10.53 -11.89 11.07
C TRP A 389 -11.43 -10.66 11.10
N ASP A 390 -12.29 -10.53 10.10
CA ASP A 390 -13.28 -9.46 10.03
C ASP A 390 -14.35 -9.65 11.11
N ARG A 391 -14.84 -8.52 11.61
CA ARG A 391 -15.97 -8.51 12.55
C ARG A 391 -17.19 -9.14 11.91
N SER A 392 -17.93 -9.88 12.72
CA SER A 392 -19.19 -10.53 12.35
C SER A 392 -20.36 -10.17 13.28
N ASP A 393 -20.13 -9.20 14.19
CA ASP A 393 -21.14 -8.69 15.11
C ASP A 393 -22.04 -7.61 14.46
N GLU A 394 -22.93 -6.99 15.24
CA GLU A 394 -23.88 -5.95 14.77
C GLU A 394 -23.17 -4.66 14.30
N GLU A 395 -21.89 -4.48 14.63
CA GLU A 395 -21.07 -3.34 14.20
C GLU A 395 -20.20 -3.68 12.96
N ALA A 396 -20.36 -4.86 12.36
CA ALA A 396 -19.63 -5.26 11.18
C ALA A 396 -20.00 -4.35 10.00
N GLU A 397 -18.99 -3.69 9.43
CA GLU A 397 -19.14 -2.80 8.27
C GLU A 397 -18.17 -3.23 7.17
N GLN A 398 -18.62 -3.13 5.91
CA GLN A 398 -17.72 -3.31 4.76
C GLN A 398 -17.87 -2.10 3.84
N PHE A 399 -16.82 -1.30 3.71
CA PHE A 399 -16.91 -0.01 3.04
C PHE A 399 -15.66 0.38 2.25
N LEU A 400 -15.85 1.29 1.29
CA LEU A 400 -14.88 2.27 0.83
C LEU A 400 -15.36 3.66 1.26
N ARG A 401 -14.58 4.36 2.07
CA ARG A 401 -14.83 5.75 2.48
C ARG A 401 -13.75 6.67 1.94
N ALA A 402 -14.14 7.74 1.26
CA ALA A 402 -13.24 8.76 0.74
C ALA A 402 -13.38 10.05 1.53
N TYR A 403 -12.26 10.70 1.79
CA TYR A 403 -12.19 11.93 2.56
C TYR A 403 -11.31 12.96 1.88
N ASP A 404 -11.71 14.22 1.96
CA ASP A 404 -10.83 15.36 1.72
C ASP A 404 -10.12 15.74 3.02
N TRP A 405 -8.80 15.97 2.93
CA TRP A 405 -7.98 16.51 4.01
C TRP A 405 -7.66 17.98 3.76
N ASP A 406 -8.09 18.88 4.64
CA ASP A 406 -7.85 20.33 4.53
C ASP A 406 -6.66 20.84 5.36
N GLY A 407 -5.84 19.92 5.88
CA GLY A 407 -4.73 20.23 6.79
C GLY A 407 -5.14 20.30 8.27
N LYS A 408 -6.43 20.08 8.60
CA LYS A 408 -6.97 20.17 9.96
C LYS A 408 -7.96 19.07 10.29
N ASP A 409 -8.83 18.72 9.35
CA ASP A 409 -9.87 17.70 9.54
C ASP A 409 -10.14 16.94 8.25
N LEU A 410 -10.51 15.66 8.39
CA LEU A 410 -10.99 14.79 7.32
C LEU A 410 -12.49 15.03 7.11
N LYS A 411 -12.88 15.38 5.89
CA LYS A 411 -14.27 15.57 5.48
C LYS A 411 -14.68 14.44 4.56
N LEU A 412 -15.67 13.64 4.99
CA LEU A 412 -16.23 12.57 4.17
C LEU A 412 -16.81 13.15 2.86
N THR A 413 -16.38 12.63 1.73
CA THR A 413 -16.86 13.03 0.39
C THR A 413 -17.84 12.02 -0.19
N PHE A 414 -17.56 10.73 -0.04
CA PHE A 414 -18.51 9.66 -0.30
C PHE A 414 -18.22 8.41 0.55
N GLU A 415 -19.24 7.59 0.67
CA GLU A 415 -19.18 6.26 1.24
C GLU A 415 -19.87 5.27 0.30
N LEU A 416 -19.26 4.12 0.11
CA LEU A 416 -19.82 2.99 -0.61
C LEU A 416 -19.91 1.80 0.35
N ASP A 417 -21.14 1.37 0.65
CA ASP A 417 -21.40 0.18 1.46
C ASP A 417 -21.30 -1.06 0.58
N PHE A 418 -20.29 -1.87 0.79
CA PHE A 418 -20.00 -3.04 -0.03
C PHE A 418 -20.98 -4.19 0.18
N ILE A 419 -21.60 -4.29 1.37
CA ILE A 419 -22.63 -5.29 1.63
C ILE A 419 -23.93 -4.91 0.91
N ALA A 420 -24.36 -3.66 1.06
CA ALA A 420 -25.57 -3.17 0.42
C ALA A 420 -25.51 -3.22 -1.11
N GLU A 421 -24.34 -2.98 -1.69
CA GLU A 421 -24.08 -3.05 -3.12
C GLU A 421 -23.82 -4.48 -3.65
N GLY A 422 -23.83 -5.50 -2.78
CA GLY A 422 -23.61 -6.89 -3.16
C GLY A 422 -22.17 -7.19 -3.59
N LEU A 423 -21.19 -6.45 -3.06
CA LEU A 423 -19.79 -6.52 -3.49
C LEU A 423 -18.91 -7.44 -2.64
N GLY A 424 -19.30 -7.70 -1.38
CA GLY A 424 -18.52 -8.51 -0.43
C GLY A 424 -17.70 -7.65 0.54
N ARG A 425 -16.43 -8.02 0.79
CA ARG A 425 -15.54 -7.37 1.78
C ARG A 425 -14.48 -6.53 1.10
N ALA A 426 -14.46 -5.23 1.38
CA ALA A 426 -13.51 -4.30 0.77
C ALA A 426 -12.11 -4.42 1.39
N HIS A 427 -11.11 -4.90 0.64
CA HIS A 427 -9.75 -5.00 1.16
C HIS A 427 -8.81 -3.99 0.50
N GLN A 428 -7.88 -4.38 -0.35
CA GLN A 428 -6.88 -3.48 -0.87
C GLN A 428 -7.35 -2.70 -2.11
N MET A 429 -6.89 -1.46 -2.21
CA MET A 429 -7.20 -0.56 -3.32
C MET A 429 -5.96 -0.12 -4.07
N ARG A 430 -6.15 0.27 -5.36
CA ARG A 430 -5.15 0.91 -6.23
C ARG A 430 -5.79 2.01 -7.06
N PHE A 431 -5.02 3.06 -7.37
CA PHE A 431 -5.50 4.16 -8.19
C PHE A 431 -5.24 3.92 -9.68
N GLY A 432 -6.18 4.39 -10.50
CA GLY A 432 -6.09 4.41 -11.95
C GLY A 432 -6.55 5.75 -12.54
N ALA A 433 -6.17 6.01 -13.79
CA ALA A 433 -6.59 7.19 -14.54
C ALA A 433 -6.46 6.98 -16.05
N TYR A 434 -7.29 7.66 -16.83
CA TYR A 434 -7.14 7.73 -18.30
C TYR A 434 -5.90 8.52 -18.74
N SER A 435 -5.49 9.51 -17.93
CA SER A 435 -4.38 10.42 -18.26
C SER A 435 -3.04 9.71 -18.48
N LEU A 436 -2.87 8.51 -17.90
CA LEU A 436 -1.71 7.66 -18.16
C LEU A 436 -1.59 7.19 -19.61
N TYR A 437 -2.71 7.08 -20.34
CA TYR A 437 -2.77 6.44 -21.65
C TYR A 437 -2.92 7.46 -22.78
N SER A 438 -3.39 8.68 -22.49
CA SER A 438 -3.53 9.74 -23.48
C SER A 438 -2.19 10.19 -24.07
N ASP A 439 -1.10 10.13 -23.28
CA ASP A 439 0.24 10.51 -23.76
C ASP A 439 0.89 9.43 -24.67
N ILE A 440 0.49 8.17 -24.54
CA ILE A 440 1.00 7.06 -25.36
C ILE A 440 0.36 7.10 -26.76
N THR A 441 -0.94 7.44 -26.85
CA THR A 441 -1.65 7.51 -28.12
C THR A 441 -1.27 8.73 -28.96
N THR A 442 -0.72 9.79 -28.37
CA THR A 442 -0.22 10.98 -29.10
C THR A 442 1.21 10.83 -29.62
N ALA A 443 1.99 9.89 -29.09
CA ALA A 443 3.35 9.61 -29.56
C ALA A 443 3.40 8.67 -30.78
N GLU A 444 2.30 7.98 -31.09
CA GLU A 444 2.17 7.07 -32.25
C GLU A 444 1.37 7.66 -33.43
N ARG A 445 1.12 9.00 -33.43
CA ARG A 445 0.44 9.69 -34.52
C ARG A 445 1.34 10.68 -35.25
#